data_6a6270f1fa60fae0543032d770b309fe
#
_entry.id   6a6270f1fa60fae0543032d770b309fe
#
_cell.length_a   1.000
_cell.length_b   1.000
_cell.length_c   1.000
_cell.angle_alpha   90.00
_cell.angle_beta   90.00
_cell.angle_gamma   90.00
#
_symmetry.space_group_name_H-M   'P 1'
#
loop_
_entity.id
_entity.type
_entity.pdbx_description
1 polymer ?
#
loop_
_entity_poly.entity_id
_entity_poly.type
_entity_poly.pdbx_seq_one_letter_code
_entity_poly.pdbx_strand_id
1 'polypeptide(L)'
;YAMGMSQTQGLKEFMVERMGVDTAYMDDFIKGLNDGANAGDDKKKAAYYAGIQIGQQISNQMVKGINHEVFGDDSTKTISLKNFMAGFITGTTGKKGLMTVEQAAQVAQTKMMAIKAKNMEKEYGPNKVAGEKFLAANKKKPGVVTLPSGVQYKVIKEGNGPMPKDTSMVKVNYEGKTIDGKVFDSSFKRGQAVDLRANQVIKGWTEALVH
;
A
#
# COMPACT_ATOMS: atom_id res chain seq x y z
N TYR A 1 12.91 -3.53 -45.82
CA TYR A 1 11.77 -4.38 -45.42
C TYR A 1 12.22 -5.41 -44.38
N ALA A 2 13.18 -6.27 -44.65
CA ALA A 2 13.67 -7.32 -43.75
C ALA A 2 14.12 -6.78 -42.38
N MET A 3 14.85 -5.66 -42.36
CA MET A 3 15.27 -5.00 -41.11
C MET A 3 14.05 -4.54 -40.25
N GLY A 4 13.02 -4.02 -40.90
CA GLY A 4 11.79 -3.63 -40.17
C GLY A 4 11.10 -4.85 -39.57
N MET A 5 10.97 -5.94 -40.32
CA MET A 5 10.37 -7.18 -39.81
C MET A 5 11.16 -7.78 -38.65
N SER A 6 12.50 -7.77 -38.72
CA SER A 6 13.35 -8.34 -37.65
C SER A 6 13.21 -7.62 -36.30
N GLN A 7 12.75 -6.38 -36.28
CA GLN A 7 12.53 -5.60 -35.06
C GLN A 7 11.17 -5.86 -34.39
N THR A 8 10.31 -6.71 -34.99
CA THR A 8 8.96 -6.94 -34.45
C THR A 8 8.86 -8.17 -33.55
N GLN A 9 9.97 -8.86 -33.28
CA GLN A 9 9.97 -10.05 -32.42
C GLN A 9 9.46 -9.71 -31.02
N GLY A 10 8.37 -10.36 -30.57
CA GLY A 10 7.73 -10.12 -29.29
C GLY A 10 6.94 -8.80 -29.19
N LEU A 11 6.91 -7.98 -30.25
CA LEU A 11 6.22 -6.70 -30.23
C LEU A 11 4.71 -6.84 -30.09
N LYS A 12 4.12 -7.84 -30.75
CA LYS A 12 2.68 -8.07 -30.70
C LYS A 12 2.21 -8.44 -29.29
N GLU A 13 2.91 -9.33 -28.63
CA GLU A 13 2.65 -9.71 -27.24
C GLU A 13 2.81 -8.51 -26.30
N PHE A 14 3.86 -7.74 -26.46
CA PHE A 14 4.10 -6.53 -25.69
C PHE A 14 2.98 -5.50 -25.86
N MET A 15 2.51 -5.26 -27.09
CA MET A 15 1.41 -4.34 -27.40
C MET A 15 0.12 -4.76 -26.69
N VAL A 16 -0.22 -6.05 -26.78
CA VAL A 16 -1.47 -6.57 -26.19
C VAL A 16 -1.37 -6.60 -24.66
N GLU A 17 -0.32 -7.19 -24.12
CA GLU A 17 -0.22 -7.48 -22.68
C GLU A 17 0.21 -6.25 -21.85
N ARG A 18 1.07 -5.39 -22.40
CA ARG A 18 1.64 -4.26 -21.67
C ARG A 18 1.02 -2.92 -22.03
N MET A 19 0.69 -2.73 -23.30
CA MET A 19 0.09 -1.47 -23.76
C MET A 19 -1.44 -1.53 -23.83
N GLY A 20 -2.05 -2.73 -23.71
CA GLY A 20 -3.49 -2.91 -23.74
C GLY A 20 -4.12 -2.66 -25.11
N VAL A 21 -3.33 -2.87 -26.18
CA VAL A 21 -3.84 -2.73 -27.56
C VAL A 21 -4.74 -3.91 -27.89
N ASP A 22 -6.02 -3.63 -28.18
CA ASP A 22 -6.93 -4.64 -28.72
C ASP A 22 -6.61 -4.85 -30.20
N THR A 23 -6.38 -6.10 -30.59
CA THR A 23 -6.06 -6.48 -31.97
C THR A 23 -7.20 -6.20 -32.95
N ALA A 24 -8.42 -5.99 -32.50
CA ALA A 24 -9.53 -5.53 -33.31
C ALA A 24 -9.32 -4.11 -33.89
N TYR A 25 -8.47 -3.30 -33.26
CA TYR A 25 -8.16 -1.91 -33.66
C TYR A 25 -6.75 -1.77 -34.23
N MET A 26 -6.26 -2.81 -34.90
CA MET A 26 -4.89 -2.80 -35.45
C MET A 26 -4.71 -1.72 -36.53
N ASP A 27 -5.72 -1.39 -37.30
CA ASP A 27 -5.65 -0.32 -38.31
C ASP A 27 -5.43 1.06 -37.65
N ASP A 28 -6.07 1.33 -36.51
CA ASP A 28 -5.86 2.56 -35.75
C ASP A 28 -4.46 2.60 -35.14
N PHE A 29 -3.95 1.45 -34.67
CA PHE A 29 -2.58 1.35 -34.21
C PHE A 29 -1.56 1.65 -35.32
N ILE A 30 -1.75 1.08 -36.51
CA ILE A 30 -0.89 1.32 -37.68
C ILE A 30 -0.92 2.80 -38.09
N LYS A 31 -2.10 3.42 -38.06
CA LYS A 31 -2.25 4.84 -38.33
C LYS A 31 -1.42 5.69 -37.34
N GLY A 32 -1.56 5.41 -36.04
CA GLY A 32 -0.80 6.11 -35.02
C GLY A 32 0.71 5.89 -35.14
N LEU A 33 1.14 4.65 -35.51
CA LEU A 33 2.54 4.33 -35.77
C LEU A 33 3.11 5.16 -36.93
N ASN A 34 2.36 5.26 -38.04
CA ASN A 34 2.78 6.08 -39.19
C ASN A 34 2.78 7.56 -38.84
N ASP A 35 1.78 8.07 -38.15
CA ASP A 35 1.74 9.48 -37.73
C ASP A 35 2.93 9.83 -36.82
N GLY A 36 3.29 8.94 -35.91
CA GLY A 36 4.49 9.08 -35.07
C GLY A 36 5.80 9.04 -35.85
N ALA A 37 5.95 8.03 -36.70
CA ALA A 37 7.16 7.85 -37.50
C ALA A 37 7.40 9.01 -38.49
N ASN A 38 6.32 9.58 -39.06
CA ASN A 38 6.38 10.70 -39.98
C ASN A 38 6.39 12.07 -39.31
N ALA A 39 6.31 12.11 -37.97
CA ALA A 39 6.39 13.41 -37.25
C ALA A 39 7.78 14.06 -37.36
N GLY A 40 8.84 13.25 -37.43
CA GLY A 40 10.22 13.74 -37.51
C GLY A 40 10.53 14.73 -36.37
N ASP A 41 11.17 15.85 -36.69
CA ASP A 41 11.54 16.91 -35.75
C ASP A 41 10.45 18.00 -35.55
N ASP A 42 9.19 17.73 -35.95
CA ASP A 42 8.09 18.67 -35.77
C ASP A 42 7.75 18.82 -34.27
N LYS A 43 8.21 19.93 -33.67
CA LYS A 43 8.03 20.23 -32.25
C LYS A 43 6.55 20.35 -31.84
N LYS A 44 5.69 20.73 -32.76
CA LYS A 44 4.26 20.86 -32.51
C LYS A 44 3.58 19.49 -32.37
N LYS A 45 3.92 18.56 -33.27
CA LYS A 45 3.47 17.17 -33.20
C LYS A 45 4.06 16.46 -32.00
N ALA A 46 5.34 16.64 -31.71
CA ALA A 46 5.99 16.07 -30.52
C ALA A 46 5.30 16.50 -29.23
N ALA A 47 4.96 17.80 -29.08
CA ALA A 47 4.21 18.31 -27.92
C ALA A 47 2.82 17.70 -27.83
N TYR A 48 2.11 17.54 -28.95
CA TYR A 48 0.80 16.93 -29.00
C TYR A 48 0.81 15.46 -28.57
N TYR A 49 1.75 14.67 -29.08
CA TYR A 49 1.91 13.26 -28.72
C TYR A 49 2.31 13.08 -27.24
N ALA A 50 3.18 13.93 -26.71
CA ALA A 50 3.51 13.95 -25.31
C ALA A 50 2.27 14.23 -24.44
N GLY A 51 1.41 15.15 -24.88
CA GLY A 51 0.13 15.45 -24.23
C GLY A 51 -0.82 14.27 -24.20
N ILE A 52 -0.96 13.53 -25.30
CA ILE A 52 -1.76 12.30 -25.38
C ILE A 52 -1.22 11.26 -24.40
N GLN A 53 0.07 11.01 -24.39
CA GLN A 53 0.71 10.01 -23.55
C GLN A 53 0.51 10.32 -22.07
N ILE A 54 0.74 11.57 -21.66
CA ILE A 54 0.52 12.01 -20.27
C ILE A 54 -0.97 11.92 -19.92
N GLY A 55 -1.88 12.34 -20.81
CA GLY A 55 -3.32 12.27 -20.60
C GLY A 55 -3.82 10.83 -20.38
N GLN A 56 -3.32 9.87 -21.15
CA GLN A 56 -3.61 8.45 -20.96
C GLN A 56 -3.08 7.92 -19.62
N GLN A 57 -1.87 8.32 -19.24
CA GLN A 57 -1.31 7.94 -17.94
C GLN A 57 -2.12 8.52 -16.78
N ILE A 58 -2.60 9.75 -16.89
CA ILE A 58 -3.47 10.36 -15.89
C ILE A 58 -4.76 9.55 -15.74
N SER A 59 -5.48 9.27 -16.81
CA SER A 59 -6.79 8.60 -16.75
C SER A 59 -6.66 7.12 -16.35
N ASN A 60 -5.66 6.41 -16.87
CA ASN A 60 -5.55 4.97 -16.71
C ASN A 60 -4.81 4.53 -15.45
N GLN A 61 -3.95 5.38 -14.89
CA GLN A 61 -3.14 5.06 -13.71
C GLN A 61 -3.36 6.04 -12.55
N MET A 62 -3.12 7.34 -12.74
CA MET A 62 -3.16 8.32 -11.65
C MET A 62 -4.55 8.42 -11.01
N VAL A 63 -5.58 8.65 -11.83
CA VAL A 63 -6.96 8.81 -11.33
C VAL A 63 -7.46 7.52 -10.70
N LYS A 64 -7.12 6.36 -11.27
CA LYS A 64 -7.47 5.06 -10.68
C LYS A 64 -6.79 4.83 -9.34
N GLY A 65 -5.50 5.16 -9.23
CA GLY A 65 -4.76 5.07 -7.97
C GLY A 65 -5.34 5.98 -6.89
N ILE A 66 -5.64 7.23 -7.22
CA ILE A 66 -6.27 8.18 -6.30
C ILE A 66 -7.66 7.69 -5.88
N ASN A 67 -8.47 7.19 -6.82
CA ASN A 67 -9.79 6.63 -6.50
C ASN A 67 -9.69 5.48 -5.51
N HIS A 68 -8.76 4.56 -5.71
CA HIS A 68 -8.54 3.46 -4.77
C HIS A 68 -8.10 3.96 -3.38
N GLU A 69 -7.21 4.95 -3.30
CA GLU A 69 -6.80 5.54 -2.02
C GLU A 69 -7.94 6.27 -1.30
N VAL A 70 -8.82 6.96 -2.04
CA VAL A 70 -9.91 7.79 -1.49
C VAL A 70 -11.14 6.97 -1.15
N PHE A 71 -11.52 6.05 -2.03
CA PHE A 71 -12.80 5.33 -1.95
C PHE A 71 -12.63 3.83 -1.64
N GLY A 72 -11.38 3.32 -1.57
CA GLY A 72 -11.10 1.89 -1.41
C GLY A 72 -11.59 1.10 -2.63
N ASP A 73 -12.26 -0.02 -2.36
CA ASP A 73 -12.80 -0.91 -3.41
C ASP A 73 -14.17 -0.47 -3.97
N ASP A 74 -14.69 0.70 -3.55
CA ASP A 74 -15.96 1.24 -4.05
C ASP A 74 -15.77 1.82 -5.47
N SER A 75 -15.87 0.96 -6.47
CA SER A 75 -15.73 1.32 -7.89
C SER A 75 -16.86 2.21 -8.44
N THR A 76 -17.92 2.45 -7.66
CA THR A 76 -19.01 3.35 -8.05
C THR A 76 -18.65 4.82 -7.88
N LYS A 77 -17.57 5.12 -7.15
CA LYS A 77 -17.10 6.47 -6.86
C LYS A 77 -15.82 6.78 -7.60
N THR A 78 -15.73 8.03 -8.05
CA THR A 78 -14.54 8.55 -8.71
C THR A 78 -14.35 10.02 -8.40
N ILE A 79 -13.10 10.48 -8.37
CA ILE A 79 -12.81 11.91 -8.40
C ILE A 79 -13.18 12.47 -9.78
N SER A 80 -13.48 13.77 -9.83
CA SER A 80 -13.78 14.44 -11.11
C SER A 80 -12.53 14.56 -11.97
N LEU A 81 -12.46 13.78 -13.06
CA LEU A 81 -11.39 13.90 -14.05
C LEU A 81 -11.30 15.34 -14.60
N LYS A 82 -12.44 16.00 -14.85
CA LYS A 82 -12.49 17.38 -15.33
C LYS A 82 -11.78 18.32 -14.37
N ASN A 83 -12.06 18.22 -13.08
CA ASN A 83 -11.43 19.09 -12.06
C ASN A 83 -9.95 18.75 -11.87
N PHE A 84 -9.62 17.46 -11.90
CA PHE A 84 -8.22 17.02 -11.85
C PHE A 84 -7.43 17.60 -13.02
N MET A 85 -7.93 17.48 -14.25
CA MET A 85 -7.29 18.03 -15.45
C MET A 85 -7.17 19.57 -15.42
N ALA A 86 -8.19 20.26 -14.90
CA ALA A 86 -8.11 21.71 -14.75
C ALA A 86 -6.96 22.13 -13.83
N GLY A 87 -6.80 21.47 -12.68
CA GLY A 87 -5.68 21.69 -11.76
C GLY A 87 -4.33 21.32 -12.39
N PHE A 88 -4.26 20.18 -13.05
CA PHE A 88 -3.04 19.69 -13.70
C PHE A 88 -2.55 20.65 -14.80
N ILE A 89 -3.45 21.08 -15.67
CA ILE A 89 -3.13 22.06 -16.74
C ILE A 89 -2.69 23.38 -16.14
N THR A 90 -3.37 23.87 -15.11
CA THR A 90 -3.00 25.11 -14.43
C THR A 90 -1.59 25.05 -13.85
N GLY A 91 -1.27 23.98 -13.13
CA GLY A 91 0.06 23.75 -12.54
C GLY A 91 1.15 23.64 -13.62
N THR A 92 0.88 22.87 -14.69
CA THR A 92 1.84 22.66 -15.79
C THR A 92 2.12 23.93 -16.59
N THR A 93 1.11 24.78 -16.79
CA THR A 93 1.26 26.00 -17.62
C THR A 93 1.68 27.24 -16.83
N GLY A 94 1.76 27.14 -15.49
CA GLY A 94 2.07 28.28 -14.63
C GLY A 94 1.00 29.39 -14.65
N LYS A 95 -0.20 29.09 -15.16
CA LYS A 95 -1.30 30.05 -15.16
C LYS A 95 -1.81 30.28 -13.74
N LYS A 96 -2.39 31.45 -13.49
CA LYS A 96 -3.01 31.77 -12.21
C LYS A 96 -4.16 30.80 -11.94
N GLY A 97 -4.06 30.03 -10.87
CA GLY A 97 -5.07 29.09 -10.39
C GLY A 97 -5.75 29.56 -9.10
N LEU A 98 -6.55 28.68 -8.51
CA LEU A 98 -7.18 28.90 -7.20
C LEU A 98 -6.15 28.95 -6.06
N MET A 99 -5.02 28.30 -6.23
CA MET A 99 -3.92 28.20 -5.26
C MET A 99 -2.61 27.90 -5.99
N THR A 100 -1.48 28.08 -5.29
CA THR A 100 -0.17 27.69 -5.83
C THR A 100 0.00 26.16 -5.80
N VAL A 101 1.02 25.65 -6.51
CA VAL A 101 1.33 24.21 -6.52
C VAL A 101 1.68 23.72 -5.11
N GLU A 102 2.41 24.51 -4.33
CA GLU A 102 2.80 24.20 -2.96
C GLU A 102 1.57 24.15 -2.03
N GLN A 103 0.67 25.12 -2.15
CA GLN A 103 -0.59 25.12 -1.42
C GLN A 103 -1.46 23.92 -1.79
N ALA A 104 -1.53 23.59 -3.08
CA ALA A 104 -2.26 22.41 -3.56
C ALA A 104 -1.69 21.10 -3.00
N ALA A 105 -0.36 20.98 -2.97
CA ALA A 105 0.32 19.80 -2.38
C ALA A 105 -0.01 19.65 -0.88
N GLN A 106 0.03 20.75 -0.13
CA GLN A 106 -0.29 20.74 1.30
C GLN A 106 -1.77 20.37 1.57
N VAL A 107 -2.69 20.95 0.79
CA VAL A 107 -4.13 20.63 0.90
C VAL A 107 -4.37 19.16 0.56
N ALA A 108 -3.78 18.68 -0.53
CA ALA A 108 -3.90 17.27 -0.94
C ALA A 108 -3.36 16.32 0.14
N GLN A 109 -2.16 16.59 0.66
CA GLN A 109 -1.56 15.79 1.73
C GLN A 109 -2.45 15.74 2.99
N THR A 110 -2.92 16.90 3.44
CA THR A 110 -3.78 17.00 4.64
C THR A 110 -5.10 16.23 4.44
N LYS A 111 -5.73 16.38 3.27
CA LYS A 111 -6.98 15.66 2.96
C LYS A 111 -6.76 14.17 2.84
N MET A 112 -5.68 13.72 2.19
CA MET A 112 -5.37 12.29 2.07
C MET A 112 -5.06 11.65 3.42
N MET A 113 -4.33 12.34 4.32
CA MET A 113 -4.11 11.87 5.69
C MET A 113 -5.43 11.70 6.46
N ALA A 114 -6.34 12.66 6.35
CA ALA A 114 -7.66 12.59 6.99
C ALA A 114 -8.51 11.42 6.44
N ILE A 115 -8.48 11.19 5.12
CA ILE A 115 -9.17 10.08 4.48
C ILE A 115 -8.59 8.74 4.94
N LYS A 116 -7.26 8.60 4.94
CA LYS A 116 -6.59 7.38 5.43
C LYS A 116 -6.91 7.10 6.90
N ALA A 117 -6.88 8.10 7.75
CA ALA A 117 -7.25 7.97 9.16
C ALA A 117 -8.70 7.49 9.32
N LYS A 118 -9.64 8.07 8.56
CA LYS A 118 -11.06 7.67 8.56
C LYS A 118 -11.26 6.24 8.05
N ASN A 119 -10.56 5.85 6.99
CA ASN A 119 -10.64 4.50 6.45
C ASN A 119 -10.07 3.48 7.43
N MET A 120 -8.94 3.78 8.07
CA MET A 120 -8.36 2.94 9.12
C MET A 120 -9.31 2.80 10.32
N GLU A 121 -9.92 3.88 10.77
CA GLU A 121 -10.89 3.83 11.88
C GLU A 121 -12.13 2.98 11.52
N LYS A 122 -12.61 3.09 10.28
CA LYS A 122 -13.72 2.27 9.79
C LYS A 122 -13.35 0.79 9.73
N GLU A 123 -12.16 0.46 9.25
CA GLU A 123 -11.72 -0.92 9.03
C GLU A 123 -11.26 -1.58 10.34
N TYR A 124 -10.44 -0.88 11.13
CA TYR A 124 -9.77 -1.45 12.30
C TYR A 124 -10.34 -0.97 13.64
N GLY A 125 -11.21 0.06 13.65
CA GLY A 125 -11.85 0.59 14.87
C GLY A 125 -12.56 -0.47 15.70
N PRO A 126 -13.36 -1.36 15.10
CA PRO A 126 -14.00 -2.46 15.82
C PRO A 126 -12.98 -3.39 16.51
N ASN A 127 -11.88 -3.72 15.85
CA ASN A 127 -10.80 -4.55 16.42
C ASN A 127 -10.11 -3.84 17.58
N LYS A 128 -9.84 -2.54 17.44
CA LYS A 128 -9.28 -1.71 18.52
C LYS A 128 -10.17 -1.73 19.76
N VAL A 129 -11.46 -1.45 19.58
CA VAL A 129 -12.44 -1.46 20.69
C VAL A 129 -12.54 -2.85 21.34
N ALA A 130 -12.54 -3.91 20.52
CA ALA A 130 -12.55 -5.28 21.04
C ALA A 130 -11.28 -5.60 21.84
N GLY A 131 -10.12 -5.16 21.34
CA GLY A 131 -8.83 -5.29 22.04
C GLY A 131 -8.79 -4.55 23.36
N GLU A 132 -9.25 -3.30 23.40
CA GLU A 132 -9.35 -2.49 24.63
C GLU A 132 -10.26 -3.14 25.69
N LYS A 133 -11.43 -3.63 25.27
CA LYS A 133 -12.35 -4.38 26.15
C LYS A 133 -11.73 -5.65 26.67
N PHE A 134 -11.02 -6.40 25.81
CA PHE A 134 -10.31 -7.62 26.21
C PHE A 134 -9.26 -7.30 27.27
N LEU A 135 -8.40 -6.30 27.05
CA LEU A 135 -7.34 -5.92 27.98
C LEU A 135 -7.92 -5.44 29.33
N ALA A 136 -9.00 -4.63 29.30
CA ALA A 136 -9.67 -4.17 30.50
C ALA A 136 -10.26 -5.32 31.33
N ALA A 137 -10.84 -6.33 30.68
CA ALA A 137 -11.35 -7.53 31.33
C ALA A 137 -10.21 -8.44 31.83
N ASN A 138 -9.18 -8.63 31.02
CA ASN A 138 -8.04 -9.49 31.33
C ASN A 138 -7.22 -9.00 32.52
N LYS A 139 -7.05 -7.67 32.65
CA LYS A 139 -6.37 -7.02 33.77
C LYS A 139 -6.94 -7.43 35.15
N LYS A 140 -8.24 -7.78 35.20
CA LYS A 140 -8.93 -8.16 36.44
C LYS A 140 -8.74 -9.65 36.80
N LYS A 141 -8.14 -10.45 35.92
CA LYS A 141 -7.97 -11.89 36.17
C LYS A 141 -6.81 -12.15 37.12
N PRO A 142 -6.93 -13.17 38.01
CA PRO A 142 -5.86 -13.51 38.93
C PRO A 142 -4.53 -13.84 38.23
N GLY A 143 -3.44 -13.27 38.74
CA GLY A 143 -2.10 -13.49 38.22
C GLY A 143 -1.75 -12.73 36.94
N VAL A 144 -2.62 -11.88 36.44
CA VAL A 144 -2.30 -11.00 35.29
C VAL A 144 -1.61 -9.74 35.76
N VAL A 145 -0.44 -9.49 35.21
CA VAL A 145 0.38 -8.29 35.43
C VAL A 145 0.27 -7.41 34.18
N THR A 146 0.08 -6.10 34.38
CA THR A 146 0.08 -5.12 33.28
C THR A 146 1.31 -4.23 33.39
N LEU A 147 2.11 -4.21 32.33
CA LEU A 147 3.31 -3.38 32.20
C LEU A 147 2.93 -1.92 31.83
N PRO A 148 3.85 -0.94 32.06
CA PRO A 148 3.59 0.46 31.69
C PRO A 148 3.25 0.69 30.22
N SER A 149 3.75 -0.17 29.31
CA SER A 149 3.44 -0.15 27.88
C SER A 149 2.01 -0.59 27.54
N GLY A 150 1.30 -1.20 28.51
CA GLY A 150 -0.02 -1.83 28.30
C GLY A 150 0.06 -3.32 27.97
N VAL A 151 1.24 -3.89 27.79
CA VAL A 151 1.42 -5.32 27.65
C VAL A 151 0.96 -6.02 28.92
N GLN A 152 0.22 -7.12 28.77
CA GLN A 152 -0.23 -7.93 29.90
C GLN A 152 0.37 -9.34 29.77
N TYR A 153 0.86 -9.86 30.88
CA TYR A 153 1.37 -11.22 30.95
C TYR A 153 0.86 -11.94 32.20
N LYS A 154 0.92 -13.24 32.16
CA LYS A 154 0.65 -14.11 33.29
C LYS A 154 1.68 -15.24 33.30
N VAL A 155 2.38 -15.41 34.40
CA VAL A 155 3.26 -16.55 34.61
C VAL A 155 2.39 -17.79 34.90
N ILE A 156 2.56 -18.82 34.07
CA ILE A 156 1.85 -20.09 34.24
C ILE A 156 2.71 -21.04 35.08
N LYS A 157 4.03 -21.01 34.89
CA LYS A 157 5.04 -21.79 35.58
C LYS A 157 6.29 -20.97 35.80
N GLU A 158 6.70 -20.81 37.05
CA GLU A 158 7.95 -20.14 37.38
C GLU A 158 9.17 -20.90 36.83
N GLY A 159 10.09 -20.16 36.25
CA GLY A 159 11.38 -20.64 35.80
C GLY A 159 12.45 -20.41 36.86
N ASN A 160 13.54 -21.16 36.77
CA ASN A 160 14.72 -21.02 37.64
C ASN A 160 15.99 -20.72 36.83
N GLY A 161 15.85 -20.44 35.53
CA GLY A 161 16.95 -20.09 34.64
C GLY A 161 17.31 -18.60 34.70
N PRO A 162 18.41 -18.18 34.03
CA PRO A 162 18.80 -16.80 33.97
C PRO A 162 17.80 -15.99 33.16
N MET A 163 17.50 -14.77 33.59
CA MET A 163 16.65 -13.83 32.86
C MET A 163 17.35 -13.39 31.56
N PRO A 164 16.75 -13.51 30.40
CA PRO A 164 17.34 -13.03 29.15
C PRO A 164 17.40 -11.51 29.12
N LYS A 165 18.43 -10.99 28.47
CA LYS A 165 18.54 -9.57 28.11
C LYS A 165 17.88 -9.35 26.73
N ASP A 166 17.61 -8.10 26.38
CA ASP A 166 17.06 -7.72 25.09
C ASP A 166 17.88 -8.20 23.88
N THR A 167 19.20 -8.32 24.03
CA THR A 167 20.13 -8.83 23.01
C THR A 167 20.31 -10.34 23.02
N SER A 168 19.70 -11.05 23.97
CA SER A 168 19.88 -12.51 24.12
C SER A 168 19.19 -13.28 22.98
N MET A 169 19.82 -14.41 22.62
CA MET A 169 19.16 -15.45 21.82
C MET A 169 18.37 -16.36 22.77
N VAL A 170 17.11 -16.57 22.45
CA VAL A 170 16.22 -17.44 23.22
C VAL A 170 15.62 -18.50 22.31
N LYS A 171 15.50 -19.72 22.84
CA LYS A 171 14.83 -20.82 22.15
C LYS A 171 13.46 -21.02 22.77
N VAL A 172 12.40 -20.78 22.00
CA VAL A 172 11.04 -20.76 22.50
C VAL A 172 10.09 -21.64 21.70
N ASN A 173 9.11 -22.21 22.39
CA ASN A 173 7.88 -22.68 21.78
C ASN A 173 6.80 -21.65 22.04
N TYR A 174 5.98 -21.36 21.04
CA TYR A 174 4.91 -20.39 21.16
C TYR A 174 3.69 -20.73 20.31
N GLU A 175 2.57 -20.16 20.69
CA GLU A 175 1.36 -20.15 19.88
C GLU A 175 0.72 -18.75 19.95
N GLY A 176 0.56 -18.12 18.78
CA GLY A 176 -0.10 -16.83 18.63
C GLY A 176 -1.57 -17.01 18.26
N LYS A 177 -2.45 -16.33 19.02
CA LYS A 177 -3.90 -16.33 18.79
C LYS A 177 -4.43 -14.92 18.76
N THR A 178 -5.44 -14.70 17.93
CA THR A 178 -6.30 -13.51 18.02
C THR A 178 -7.27 -13.64 19.21
N ILE A 179 -7.89 -12.52 19.62
CA ILE A 179 -8.79 -12.53 20.78
C ILE A 179 -10.02 -13.42 20.62
N ASP A 180 -10.41 -13.75 19.38
CA ASP A 180 -11.46 -14.69 19.04
C ASP A 180 -10.98 -16.18 19.07
N GLY A 181 -9.70 -16.40 19.41
CA GLY A 181 -9.11 -17.73 19.56
C GLY A 181 -8.51 -18.32 18.30
N LYS A 182 -8.55 -17.63 17.16
CA LYS A 182 -7.96 -18.10 15.91
C LYS A 182 -6.44 -18.11 16.01
N VAL A 183 -5.82 -19.27 15.84
CA VAL A 183 -4.37 -19.43 15.80
C VAL A 183 -3.84 -18.92 14.47
N PHE A 184 -2.95 -17.92 14.50
CA PHE A 184 -2.31 -17.37 13.30
C PHE A 184 -0.86 -17.85 13.14
N ASP A 185 -0.19 -18.23 14.23
CA ASP A 185 1.15 -18.80 14.18
C ASP A 185 1.40 -19.74 15.37
N SER A 186 2.16 -20.84 15.17
CA SER A 186 2.45 -21.82 16.21
C SER A 186 3.71 -22.61 15.89
N SER A 187 4.71 -22.55 16.77
CA SER A 187 5.88 -23.41 16.70
C SER A 187 5.55 -24.89 16.99
N PHE A 188 4.52 -25.13 17.79
CA PHE A 188 4.03 -26.48 18.08
C PHE A 188 3.50 -27.15 16.82
N LYS A 189 2.77 -26.43 15.97
CA LYS A 189 2.29 -26.97 14.69
C LYS A 189 3.43 -27.29 13.71
N ARG A 190 4.55 -26.55 13.82
CA ARG A 190 5.76 -26.82 13.03
C ARG A 190 6.62 -27.94 13.61
N GLY A 191 6.32 -28.40 14.82
CA GLY A 191 7.02 -29.50 15.48
C GLY A 191 8.41 -29.17 16.02
N GLN A 192 8.80 -27.87 16.07
CA GLN A 192 10.12 -27.45 16.54
C GLN A 192 10.09 -26.11 17.22
N ALA A 193 10.92 -25.90 18.25
CA ALA A 193 11.17 -24.63 18.86
C ALA A 193 11.93 -23.68 17.90
N VAL A 194 11.77 -22.39 18.10
CA VAL A 194 12.37 -21.34 17.25
C VAL A 194 13.41 -20.57 18.05
N ASP A 195 14.57 -20.38 17.45
CA ASP A 195 15.60 -19.51 17.99
C ASP A 195 15.33 -18.06 17.57
N LEU A 196 15.13 -17.17 18.55
CA LEU A 196 14.80 -15.76 18.35
C LEU A 196 15.76 -14.87 19.12
N ARG A 197 16.15 -13.76 18.53
CA ARG A 197 16.81 -12.68 19.29
C ARG A 197 15.71 -11.82 19.93
N ALA A 198 15.80 -11.60 21.24
CA ALA A 198 14.74 -10.96 22.03
C ALA A 198 14.36 -9.53 21.52
N ASN A 199 15.27 -8.80 20.90
CA ASN A 199 15.00 -7.49 20.31
C ASN A 199 14.65 -7.48 18.80
N GLN A 200 14.52 -8.66 18.18
CA GLN A 200 14.15 -8.81 16.75
C GLN A 200 12.74 -9.37 16.58
N VAL A 201 11.90 -9.22 17.57
CA VAL A 201 10.48 -9.60 17.58
C VAL A 201 9.62 -8.36 17.81
N ILE A 202 8.29 -8.48 17.77
CA ILE A 202 7.40 -7.35 18.07
C ILE A 202 7.63 -6.86 19.51
N LYS A 203 7.48 -5.55 19.72
CA LYS A 203 7.83 -4.90 21.00
C LYS A 203 7.27 -5.57 22.25
N GLY A 204 6.02 -6.00 22.19
CA GLY A 204 5.38 -6.69 23.31
C GLY A 204 6.03 -8.03 23.66
N TRP A 205 6.59 -8.73 22.69
CA TRP A 205 7.36 -9.95 22.93
C TRP A 205 8.70 -9.64 23.59
N THR A 206 9.43 -8.66 23.05
CA THR A 206 10.68 -8.21 23.68
C THR A 206 10.47 -7.90 25.15
N GLU A 207 9.44 -7.13 25.47
CA GLU A 207 9.12 -6.72 26.81
C GLU A 207 8.76 -7.93 27.72
N ALA A 208 7.96 -8.86 27.19
CA ALA A 208 7.57 -10.07 27.93
C ALA A 208 8.72 -11.05 28.14
N LEU A 209 9.70 -11.11 27.23
CA LEU A 209 10.84 -12.03 27.32
C LEU A 209 11.89 -11.58 28.34
N VAL A 210 11.98 -10.29 28.63
CA VAL A 210 12.96 -9.72 29.58
C VAL A 210 12.38 -9.44 30.96
N HIS A 211 11.14 -9.83 31.21
CA HIS A 211 10.42 -9.73 32.48
C HIS A 211 10.20 -11.12 33.07
#